data_4bbe52ff387d66e55bfad8cba4683d7b
#
_entry.id   4bbe52ff387d66e55bfad8cba4683d7b
#
_cell.length_a   1.000
_cell.length_b   1.000
_cell.length_c   1.000
_cell.angle_alpha   90.00
_cell.angle_beta   90.00
_cell.angle_gamma   90.00
#
_symmetry.space_group_name_H-M   'P 1'
#
loop_
_entity.id
_entity.type
_entity.pdbx_description
1 polymer ?
#
loop_
_entity_poly.entity_id
_entity_poly.type
_entity_poly.pdbx_seq_one_letter_code
_entity_poly.pdbx_strand_id
1 'polypeptide(L)'
;MSVHTPAVEAVSISRDKVGESPVWSVANQCLYWVDIEGPFIHRLNWGNRHQSTWTLPERVGCIAMSERGTLIAAMETGIFEVTLSDPP
;
A
#
# COMPACT_ATOMS: atom_id res chain seq x y z
N MET A 1 -30.04 23.09 -5.26
CA MET A 1 -28.73 22.55 -4.81
C MET A 1 -27.97 21.99 -5.99
N SER A 2 -26.74 22.42 -6.18
CA SER A 2 -25.92 21.87 -7.24
C SER A 2 -25.04 20.73 -6.70
N VAL A 3 -24.88 19.71 -7.53
CA VAL A 3 -24.02 18.56 -7.23
C VAL A 3 -22.79 18.65 -8.10
N HIS A 4 -21.62 18.57 -7.50
CA HIS A 4 -20.36 18.62 -8.19
C HIS A 4 -19.74 17.23 -8.25
N THR A 5 -19.35 16.79 -9.45
CA THR A 5 -18.60 15.56 -9.61
C THR A 5 -17.12 15.87 -9.41
N PRO A 6 -16.43 15.21 -8.46
CA PRO A 6 -15.01 15.45 -8.26
C PRO A 6 -14.20 14.94 -9.46
N ALA A 7 -13.05 15.56 -9.67
CA ALA A 7 -12.06 15.02 -10.60
C ALA A 7 -11.40 13.79 -9.96
N VAL A 8 -11.32 12.71 -10.71
CA VAL A 8 -10.75 11.44 -10.23
C VAL A 8 -9.68 10.99 -11.21
N GLU A 9 -8.46 10.78 -10.72
CA GLU A 9 -7.33 10.32 -11.51
C GLU A 9 -6.74 9.05 -10.90
N ALA A 10 -6.38 8.10 -11.75
CA ALA A 10 -5.61 6.97 -11.34
C ALA A 10 -4.16 7.40 -11.09
N VAL A 11 -3.60 7.04 -9.93
CA VAL A 11 -2.21 7.37 -9.57
C VAL A 11 -1.26 6.20 -9.79
N SER A 12 -1.78 5.04 -10.19
CA SER A 12 -1.01 3.83 -10.43
C SER A 12 -1.53 3.14 -11.68
N ILE A 13 -0.62 2.50 -12.41
CA ILE A 13 -0.95 1.64 -13.53
C ILE A 13 -1.00 0.17 -13.15
N SER A 14 -0.84 -0.15 -11.86
CA SER A 14 -0.97 -1.51 -11.36
C SER A 14 -2.35 -2.08 -11.67
N ARG A 15 -2.38 -3.33 -12.09
CA ARG A 15 -3.61 -4.06 -12.36
C ARG A 15 -3.79 -5.13 -11.29
N ASP A 16 -4.08 -4.68 -10.09
CA ASP A 16 -4.27 -5.56 -8.95
C ASP A 16 -5.54 -6.38 -9.13
N LYS A 17 -5.50 -7.64 -8.76
CA LYS A 17 -6.69 -8.47 -8.74
C LYS A 17 -7.64 -8.03 -7.65
N VAL A 18 -7.09 -7.77 -6.46
CA VAL A 18 -7.83 -7.23 -5.33
C VAL A 18 -6.92 -6.24 -4.61
N GLY A 19 -6.95 -4.99 -5.05
CA GLY A 19 -6.20 -3.91 -4.40
C GLY A 19 -6.96 -3.37 -3.21
N GLU A 20 -6.34 -3.35 -2.03
CA GLU A 20 -6.98 -2.92 -0.79
C GLU A 20 -6.02 -2.19 0.15
N SER A 21 -6.64 -1.62 1.19
CA SER A 21 -5.94 -1.04 2.33
C SER A 21 -4.92 0.03 1.96
N PRO A 22 -5.33 1.09 1.25
CA PRO A 22 -4.42 2.19 0.96
C PRO A 22 -4.07 2.92 2.26
N VAL A 23 -2.77 3.15 2.48
CA VAL A 23 -2.25 3.82 3.67
C VAL A 23 -1.23 4.87 3.24
N TRP A 24 -1.41 6.09 3.74
CA TRP A 24 -0.51 7.20 3.47
C TRP A 24 0.51 7.36 4.59
N SER A 25 1.79 7.41 4.23
CA SER A 25 2.87 7.74 5.16
C SER A 25 3.24 9.22 5.04
N VAL A 26 2.92 10.00 6.06
CA VAL A 26 3.29 11.41 6.12
C VAL A 26 4.81 11.56 6.16
N ALA A 27 5.48 10.73 6.94
CA ALA A 27 6.93 10.80 7.12
C ALA A 27 7.70 10.57 5.81
N ASN A 28 7.24 9.60 5.02
CA ASN A 28 7.92 9.18 3.80
C ASN A 28 7.34 9.79 2.52
N GLN A 29 6.17 10.42 2.61
CA GLN A 29 5.42 10.93 1.46
C GLN A 29 5.18 9.82 0.44
N CYS A 30 4.80 8.64 0.92
CA CYS A 30 4.52 7.45 0.13
C CYS A 30 3.12 6.93 0.39
N LEU A 31 2.50 6.40 -0.65
CA LEU A 31 1.25 5.66 -0.57
C LEU A 31 1.56 4.17 -0.63
N TYR A 32 0.99 3.41 0.30
CA TYR A 32 1.10 1.95 0.33
C TYR A 32 -0.26 1.33 0.12
N TRP A 33 -0.32 0.21 -0.58
CA TRP A 33 -1.54 -0.62 -0.67
C TRP A 33 -1.15 -2.07 -0.89
N VAL A 34 -2.13 -2.96 -0.78
CA VAL A 34 -1.89 -4.39 -0.93
C VAL A 34 -2.72 -4.97 -2.06
N ASP A 35 -2.19 -6.01 -2.70
CA ASP A 35 -2.95 -6.93 -3.54
C ASP A 35 -3.01 -8.25 -2.79
N ILE A 36 -4.19 -8.61 -2.32
CA ILE A 36 -4.41 -9.80 -1.48
C ILE A 36 -4.06 -11.07 -2.24
N GLU A 37 -4.38 -11.12 -3.51
CA GLU A 37 -4.20 -12.30 -4.34
C GLU A 37 -2.74 -12.54 -4.74
N GLY A 38 -1.90 -11.51 -4.74
CA GLY A 38 -0.50 -11.62 -5.11
C GLY A 38 0.34 -12.57 -4.25
N PRO A 39 0.47 -12.48 -2.92
CA PRO A 39 0.17 -11.28 -2.16
C PRO A 39 1.32 -10.26 -2.25
N PHE A 40 0.97 -9.05 -2.56
CA PHE A 40 1.95 -7.98 -2.76
C PHE A 40 1.67 -6.77 -1.88
N ILE A 41 2.75 -6.08 -1.46
CA ILE A 41 2.67 -4.69 -1.00
C ILE A 41 3.25 -3.81 -2.10
N HIS A 42 2.53 -2.76 -2.46
CA HIS A 42 2.96 -1.74 -3.39
C HIS A 42 3.24 -0.43 -2.66
N ARG A 43 4.26 0.29 -3.10
CA ARG A 43 4.57 1.63 -2.62
C ARG A 43 4.68 2.58 -3.81
N LEU A 44 3.97 3.71 -3.74
CA LEU A 44 4.13 4.80 -4.68
C LEU A 44 4.77 5.99 -3.96
N ASN A 45 5.96 6.38 -4.40
CA ASN A 45 6.58 7.62 -3.92
C ASN A 45 5.88 8.80 -4.58
N TRP A 46 5.26 9.66 -3.78
CA TRP A 46 4.45 10.75 -4.31
C TRP A 46 5.28 11.81 -5.03
N GLY A 47 6.51 12.03 -4.59
CA GLY A 47 7.38 13.05 -5.17
C GLY A 47 7.82 12.73 -6.59
N ASN A 48 8.34 11.52 -6.82
CA ASN A 48 8.88 11.12 -8.13
C ASN A 48 7.99 10.13 -8.88
N ARG A 49 6.87 9.70 -8.29
CA ARG A 49 5.91 8.73 -8.87
C ARG A 49 6.51 7.34 -9.10
N HIS A 50 7.63 7.03 -8.47
CA HIS A 50 8.23 5.70 -8.56
C HIS A 50 7.43 4.69 -7.75
N GLN A 51 7.09 3.56 -8.39
CA GLN A 51 6.37 2.46 -7.74
C GLN A 51 7.31 1.30 -7.47
N SER A 52 7.22 0.75 -6.27
CA SER A 52 7.95 -0.45 -5.85
C SER A 52 6.96 -1.50 -5.37
N THR A 53 7.32 -2.77 -5.52
CA THR A 53 6.47 -3.89 -5.16
C THR A 53 7.28 -4.94 -4.43
N TRP A 54 6.74 -5.45 -3.32
CA TRP A 54 7.32 -6.54 -2.54
C TRP A 54 6.35 -7.71 -2.47
N THR A 55 6.87 -8.92 -2.61
CA THR A 55 6.10 -10.15 -2.41
C THR A 55 6.13 -10.52 -0.95
N LEU A 56 4.97 -10.83 -0.38
CA LEU A 56 4.85 -11.28 1.00
C LEU A 56 4.83 -12.81 1.07
N PRO A 57 5.20 -13.38 2.25
CA PRO A 57 5.25 -14.84 2.39
C PRO A 57 3.87 -15.50 2.48
N GLU A 58 2.82 -14.73 2.77
CA GLU A 58 1.46 -15.24 2.88
C GLU A 58 0.46 -14.14 2.58
N ARG A 59 -0.82 -14.50 2.47
CA ARG A 59 -1.89 -13.54 2.16
C ARG A 59 -2.00 -12.47 3.23
N VAL A 60 -2.18 -11.24 2.78
CA VAL A 60 -2.33 -10.07 3.63
C VAL A 60 -3.75 -9.53 3.52
N GLY A 61 -4.40 -9.33 4.66
CA GLY A 61 -5.76 -8.78 4.70
C GLY A 61 -5.78 -7.26 4.72
N CYS A 62 -4.89 -6.64 5.50
CA CYS A 62 -4.79 -5.20 5.60
C CYS A 62 -3.43 -4.78 6.11
N ILE A 63 -3.11 -3.51 5.92
CA ILE A 63 -1.90 -2.89 6.46
C ILE A 63 -2.24 -1.59 7.17
N ALA A 64 -1.36 -1.17 8.06
CA ALA A 64 -1.46 0.11 8.75
C ALA A 64 -0.06 0.65 9.01
N MET A 65 0.07 1.95 9.25
CA MET A 65 1.33 2.54 9.70
C MET A 65 1.38 2.53 11.22
N SER A 66 2.52 2.13 11.79
CA SER A 66 2.76 2.29 13.21
C SER A 66 3.19 3.72 13.52
N GLU A 67 3.17 4.08 14.81
CA GLU A 67 3.67 5.38 15.25
C GLU A 67 5.17 5.55 14.97
N ARG A 68 5.91 4.44 14.86
CA ARG A 68 7.33 4.44 14.56
C ARG A 68 7.64 4.54 13.06
N GLY A 69 6.60 4.60 12.22
CA GLY A 69 6.77 4.70 10.77
C GLY A 69 7.03 3.36 10.07
N THR A 70 6.82 2.24 10.75
CA THR A 70 6.88 0.91 10.16
C THR A 70 5.50 0.45 9.71
N LEU A 71 5.44 -0.54 8.82
CA LEU A 71 4.18 -1.14 8.41
C LEU A 71 3.79 -2.28 9.36
N ILE A 72 2.51 -2.33 9.68
CA ILE A 72 1.90 -3.45 10.39
C ILE A 72 0.99 -4.15 9.40
N ALA A 73 1.13 -5.46 9.26
CA ALA A 73 0.33 -6.24 8.33
C ALA A 73 -0.43 -7.35 9.05
N ALA A 74 -1.72 -7.43 8.79
CA ALA A 74 -2.54 -8.55 9.23
C ALA A 74 -2.51 -9.61 8.13
N MET A 75 -1.83 -10.72 8.40
CA MET A 75 -1.67 -11.84 7.49
C MET A 75 -2.44 -13.07 7.98
N GLU A 76 -2.44 -14.16 7.21
CA GLU A 76 -3.20 -15.36 7.57
C GLU A 76 -2.84 -15.93 8.95
N THR A 77 -1.56 -15.91 9.30
CA THR A 77 -1.10 -16.55 10.56
C THR A 77 -0.95 -15.58 11.72
N GLY A 78 -1.18 -14.30 11.53
CA GLY A 78 -1.09 -13.33 12.62
C GLY A 78 -0.87 -11.90 12.15
N ILE A 79 -0.51 -11.05 13.09
CA ILE A 79 -0.22 -9.64 12.85
C ILE A 79 1.28 -9.43 13.00
N PHE A 80 1.89 -8.82 11.98
CA PHE A 80 3.33 -8.69 11.89
C PHE A 80 3.76 -7.25 11.63
N GLU A 81 4.90 -6.88 12.20
CA GLU A 81 5.61 -5.69 11.76
C GLU A 81 6.42 -6.07 10.53
N VAL A 82 6.30 -5.28 9.46
CA VAL A 82 6.96 -5.56 8.18
C VAL A 82 8.00 -4.49 7.91
N THR A 83 9.24 -4.93 7.66
CA THR A 83 10.31 -4.07 7.19
C THR A 83 10.54 -4.35 5.71
N LEU A 84 10.35 -3.32 4.89
CA LEU A 84 10.52 -3.43 3.44
C LEU A 84 11.97 -3.12 3.07
N SER A 85 12.61 -4.05 2.35
CA SER A 85 13.94 -3.81 1.80
C SER A 85 13.86 -2.76 0.69
N ASP A 86 14.87 -1.91 0.56
CA ASP A 86 14.92 -0.89 -0.49
C ASP A 86 16.27 -0.96 -1.19
N PRO A 87 16.34 -1.43 -2.45
CA PRO A 87 15.22 -1.84 -3.31
C PRO A 87 14.61 -3.18 -2.93
N PRO A 88 13.42 -3.47 -3.48
CA PRO A 88 12.75 -4.76 -3.25
C PRO A 88 13.51 -5.96 -3.79
#